data_66ac79c213261473780f9abc1ca740e1
#
_entry.id   66ac79c213261473780f9abc1ca740e1
#
_cell.length_a   1.000
_cell.length_b   1.000
_cell.length_c   1.000
_cell.angle_alpha   90.00
_cell.angle_beta   90.00
_cell.angle_gamma   90.00
#
_symmetry.space_group_name_H-M   'P 1'
#
loop_
_entity.id
_entity.type
_entity.pdbx_description
1 polymer ?
#
loop_
_entity_poly.entity_id
_entity_poly.type
_entity_poly.pdbx_seq_one_letter_code
_entity_poly.pdbx_strand_id
1 'polypeptide(L)'
;MLYVHKLHALRERVADDELLRLAGSAEVPLEAARAHYRYDDPDAARLKYLLNMALSREDRERVVGPVFEDVFPDEQAFVRQLYVSRDEVRELETRGALGAHSYAHEPLALMGAEELDDDLERVTSVLEEIAGARPRAFSYPHGTPSTVDVRTARGLAAAGYRVAFTMERALNRSLDEPLLLGRLDANDAPGGKRPLDEIPAGRSRYFEEAVPA
;
A
#
# COMPACT_ATOMS: atom_id res chain seq x y z
N MET A 1 -2.65 13.24 -8.19
CA MET A 1 -3.05 12.45 -6.96
C MET A 1 -2.84 10.98 -7.24
N LEU A 2 -2.56 10.16 -6.21
CA LEU A 2 -2.46 8.69 -6.37
C LEU A 2 -3.82 8.09 -6.72
N TYR A 3 -3.84 7.09 -7.61
CA TYR A 3 -5.09 6.45 -8.06
C TYR A 3 -5.90 5.84 -6.89
N VAL A 4 -5.21 5.29 -5.88
CA VAL A 4 -5.88 4.71 -4.72
C VAL A 4 -6.72 5.74 -3.96
N HIS A 5 -6.26 6.98 -3.88
CA HIS A 5 -7.03 8.07 -3.27
C HIS A 5 -8.16 8.56 -4.18
N LYS A 6 -7.96 8.56 -5.51
CA LYS A 6 -9.05 8.78 -6.47
C LYS A 6 -10.15 7.74 -6.28
N LEU A 7 -9.77 6.47 -6.20
CA LEU A 7 -10.72 5.38 -5.97
C LEU A 7 -11.48 5.51 -4.65
N HIS A 8 -10.79 5.85 -3.55
CA HIS A 8 -11.45 6.06 -2.25
C HIS A 8 -12.48 7.19 -2.31
N ALA A 9 -12.11 8.33 -2.93
CA ALA A 9 -13.03 9.46 -3.09
C ALA A 9 -14.24 9.12 -3.99
N LEU A 10 -14.01 8.37 -5.08
CA LEU A 10 -15.08 7.91 -5.95
C LEU A 10 -16.08 7.01 -5.22
N ARG A 11 -15.62 6.08 -4.40
CA ARG A 11 -16.47 5.16 -3.64
C ARG A 11 -17.39 5.83 -2.62
N GLU A 12 -17.15 7.09 -2.30
CA GLU A 12 -18.10 7.91 -1.51
C GLU A 12 -19.25 8.47 -2.35
N ARG A 13 -19.16 8.42 -3.67
CA ARG A 13 -20.10 9.04 -4.62
C ARG A 13 -20.66 8.07 -5.65
N VAL A 14 -19.94 7.02 -5.98
CA VAL A 14 -20.25 6.01 -6.99
C VAL A 14 -20.22 4.64 -6.34
N ALA A 15 -21.23 3.82 -6.58
CA ALA A 15 -21.33 2.48 -6.02
C ALA A 15 -20.24 1.55 -6.61
N ASP A 16 -19.77 0.60 -5.80
CA ASP A 16 -18.67 -0.31 -6.19
C ASP A 16 -19.06 -1.21 -7.38
N ASP A 17 -20.31 -1.64 -7.50
CA ASP A 17 -20.82 -2.42 -8.63
C ASP A 17 -20.83 -1.59 -9.94
N GLU A 18 -21.08 -0.31 -9.87
CA GLU A 18 -20.98 0.58 -11.02
C GLU A 18 -19.54 0.78 -11.46
N LEU A 19 -18.62 0.99 -10.52
CA LEU A 19 -17.18 1.08 -10.81
C LEU A 19 -16.64 -0.23 -11.39
N LEU A 20 -17.07 -1.39 -10.88
CA LEU A 20 -16.76 -2.70 -11.45
C LEU A 20 -17.24 -2.84 -12.90
N ARG A 21 -18.45 -2.40 -13.19
CA ARG A 21 -19.02 -2.42 -14.54
C ARG A 21 -18.23 -1.53 -15.51
N LEU A 22 -17.80 -0.37 -15.07
CA LEU A 22 -16.96 0.56 -15.84
C LEU A 22 -15.55 0.02 -16.08
N ALA A 23 -15.01 -0.74 -15.12
CA ALA A 23 -13.71 -1.38 -15.25
C ALA A 23 -13.69 -2.55 -16.25
N GLY A 24 -14.85 -2.88 -16.83
CA GLY A 24 -14.98 -4.02 -17.75
C GLY A 24 -14.84 -5.34 -16.99
N SER A 25 -15.94 -6.06 -16.83
CA SER A 25 -16.09 -7.24 -16.00
C SER A 25 -15.14 -8.39 -16.38
N ALA A 26 -13.87 -8.30 -16.01
CA ALA A 26 -13.10 -9.49 -15.80
C ALA A 26 -13.74 -10.20 -14.59
N GLU A 27 -14.10 -11.47 -14.74
CA GLU A 27 -14.62 -12.27 -13.62
C GLU A 27 -13.54 -12.40 -12.56
N VAL A 28 -13.56 -11.49 -11.59
CA VAL A 28 -12.66 -11.55 -10.44
C VAL A 28 -13.22 -12.61 -9.48
N PRO A 29 -12.51 -13.72 -9.25
CA PRO A 29 -12.94 -14.73 -8.30
C PRO A 29 -13.08 -14.13 -6.90
N LEU A 30 -14.28 -14.26 -6.30
CA LEU A 30 -14.54 -13.68 -4.98
C LEU A 30 -13.60 -14.24 -3.90
N GLU A 31 -13.21 -15.51 -4.01
CA GLU A 31 -12.28 -16.15 -3.07
C GLU A 31 -10.91 -15.47 -3.09
N ALA A 32 -10.35 -15.24 -4.27
CA ALA A 32 -9.07 -14.52 -4.43
C ALA A 32 -9.18 -13.08 -3.91
N ALA A 33 -10.27 -12.39 -4.21
CA ALA A 33 -10.49 -11.03 -3.73
C ALA A 33 -10.58 -10.98 -2.19
N ARG A 34 -11.30 -11.91 -1.55
CA ARG A 34 -11.42 -11.98 -0.09
C ARG A 34 -10.15 -12.40 0.63
N ALA A 35 -9.26 -13.15 -0.02
CA ALA A 35 -7.97 -13.48 0.53
C ALA A 35 -7.13 -12.20 0.81
N HIS A 36 -7.28 -11.17 -0.02
CA HIS A 36 -6.60 -9.88 0.12
C HIS A 36 -7.41 -8.84 0.92
N TYR A 37 -8.73 -8.82 0.71
CA TYR A 37 -9.63 -7.78 1.22
C TYR A 37 -10.75 -8.35 2.10
N ARG A 38 -10.35 -9.08 3.14
CA ARG A 38 -11.26 -9.87 4.02
C ARG A 38 -12.30 -9.05 4.79
N TYR A 39 -12.07 -7.75 4.97
CA TYR A 39 -12.95 -6.86 5.72
C TYR A 39 -13.98 -6.14 4.85
N ASP A 40 -13.79 -6.20 3.53
CA ASP A 40 -14.66 -5.55 2.57
C ASP A 40 -15.87 -6.43 2.22
N ASP A 41 -16.95 -5.80 1.78
CA ASP A 41 -18.04 -6.52 1.14
C ASP A 41 -17.60 -7.13 -0.21
N PRO A 42 -18.41 -8.03 -0.82
CA PRO A 42 -17.99 -8.74 -2.02
C PRO A 42 -17.60 -7.84 -3.20
N ASP A 43 -18.34 -6.77 -3.45
CA ASP A 43 -18.10 -5.91 -4.60
C ASP A 43 -16.92 -4.97 -4.37
N ALA A 44 -16.77 -4.41 -3.16
CA ALA A 44 -15.58 -3.69 -2.75
C ALA A 44 -14.31 -4.55 -2.83
N ALA A 45 -14.36 -5.80 -2.36
CA ALA A 45 -13.23 -6.72 -2.42
C ALA A 45 -12.83 -7.01 -3.87
N ARG A 46 -13.81 -7.30 -4.77
CA ARG A 46 -13.56 -7.54 -6.20
C ARG A 46 -13.00 -6.31 -6.90
N LEU A 47 -13.58 -5.12 -6.66
CA LEU A 47 -13.12 -3.87 -7.24
C LEU A 47 -11.66 -3.58 -6.85
N LYS A 48 -11.34 -3.67 -5.58
CA LYS A 48 -9.98 -3.46 -5.09
C LYS A 48 -8.99 -4.49 -5.63
N TYR A 49 -9.39 -5.75 -5.71
CA TYR A 49 -8.55 -6.80 -6.27
C TYR A 49 -8.29 -6.56 -7.76
N LEU A 50 -9.33 -6.25 -8.53
CA LEU A 50 -9.21 -5.94 -9.95
C LEU A 50 -8.23 -4.79 -10.18
N LEU A 51 -8.43 -3.68 -9.49
CA LEU A 51 -7.65 -2.48 -9.68
C LEU A 51 -6.20 -2.56 -9.14
N ASN A 52 -5.99 -3.27 -8.01
CA ASN A 52 -4.69 -3.30 -7.36
C ASN A 52 -3.80 -4.46 -7.81
N MET A 53 -4.40 -5.57 -8.28
CA MET A 53 -3.67 -6.82 -8.50
C MET A 53 -3.78 -7.34 -9.94
N ALA A 54 -4.89 -7.08 -10.64
CA ALA A 54 -5.17 -7.69 -11.93
C ALA A 54 -4.93 -6.74 -13.12
N LEU A 55 -5.20 -5.45 -12.96
CA LEU A 55 -5.01 -4.46 -14.03
C LEU A 55 -3.61 -3.86 -14.01
N SER A 56 -3.10 -3.56 -15.21
CA SER A 56 -1.91 -2.72 -15.35
C SER A 56 -2.18 -1.30 -14.83
N ARG A 57 -1.11 -0.56 -14.53
CA ARG A 57 -1.22 0.84 -14.11
C ARG A 57 -1.96 1.70 -15.15
N GLU A 58 -1.65 1.48 -16.43
CA GLU A 58 -2.28 2.22 -17.53
C GLU A 58 -3.78 1.91 -17.64
N ASP A 59 -4.17 0.64 -17.49
CA ASP A 59 -5.58 0.24 -17.54
C ASP A 59 -6.36 0.80 -16.35
N ARG A 60 -5.77 0.82 -15.15
CA ARG A 60 -6.37 1.47 -13.97
C ARG A 60 -6.64 2.95 -14.18
N GLU A 61 -5.65 3.69 -14.66
CA GLU A 61 -5.82 5.13 -14.92
C GLU A 61 -6.85 5.37 -16.02
N ARG A 62 -6.92 4.51 -17.04
CA ARG A 62 -7.95 4.58 -18.08
C ARG A 62 -9.36 4.38 -17.54
N VAL A 63 -9.53 3.57 -16.49
CA VAL A 63 -10.83 3.34 -15.85
C VAL A 63 -11.15 4.44 -14.84
N VAL A 64 -10.24 4.70 -13.92
CA VAL A 64 -10.49 5.58 -12.77
C VAL A 64 -10.41 7.06 -13.14
N GLY A 65 -9.49 7.43 -14.03
CA GLY A 65 -9.22 8.83 -14.39
C GLY A 65 -10.47 9.58 -14.91
N PRO A 66 -11.10 9.12 -15.98
CA PRO A 66 -12.28 9.82 -16.55
C PRO A 66 -13.45 9.93 -15.56
N VAL A 67 -13.72 8.88 -14.79
CA VAL A 67 -14.78 8.88 -13.79
C VAL A 67 -14.46 9.88 -12.66
N PHE A 68 -13.18 9.96 -12.28
CA PHE A 68 -12.75 10.90 -11.26
C PHE A 68 -12.87 12.37 -11.74
N GLU A 69 -12.47 12.64 -12.97
CA GLU A 69 -12.57 13.99 -13.56
C GLU A 69 -14.02 14.48 -13.67
N ASP A 70 -14.96 13.57 -13.99
CA ASP A 70 -16.38 13.90 -14.04
C ASP A 70 -16.96 14.22 -12.65
N VAL A 71 -16.62 13.43 -11.64
CA VAL A 71 -17.12 13.58 -10.26
C VAL A 71 -16.41 14.71 -9.51
N PHE A 72 -15.11 14.92 -9.77
CA PHE A 72 -14.24 15.89 -9.10
C PHE A 72 -13.50 16.78 -10.11
N PRO A 73 -14.18 17.74 -10.76
CA PRO A 73 -13.59 18.55 -11.84
C PRO A 73 -12.46 19.48 -11.38
N ASP A 74 -12.35 19.80 -10.08
CA ASP A 74 -11.22 20.53 -9.50
C ASP A 74 -10.37 19.57 -8.60
N GLU A 75 -9.55 18.75 -9.25
CA GLU A 75 -8.61 17.85 -8.55
C GLU A 75 -7.66 18.62 -7.61
N GLN A 76 -7.27 19.84 -7.98
CA GLN A 76 -6.35 20.66 -7.17
C GLN A 76 -6.98 21.10 -5.84
N ALA A 77 -8.24 21.48 -5.84
CA ALA A 77 -8.96 21.81 -4.62
C ALA A 77 -9.12 20.59 -3.73
N PHE A 78 -9.41 19.43 -4.32
CA PHE A 78 -9.53 18.15 -3.59
C PHE A 78 -8.19 17.73 -2.98
N VAL A 79 -7.09 17.83 -3.73
CA VAL A 79 -5.73 17.53 -3.24
C VAL A 79 -5.38 18.38 -2.00
N ARG A 80 -5.68 19.68 -2.02
CA ARG A 80 -5.41 20.57 -0.87
C ARG A 80 -6.19 20.20 0.41
N GLN A 81 -7.29 19.51 0.28
CA GLN A 81 -8.09 19.06 1.43
C GLN A 81 -7.64 17.68 1.95
N LEU A 82 -7.12 16.84 1.06
CA LEU A 82 -6.80 15.45 1.38
C LEU A 82 -5.36 15.25 1.84
N TYR A 83 -4.41 15.98 1.24
CA TYR A 83 -2.99 15.75 1.49
C TYR A 83 -2.43 16.76 2.48
N VAL A 84 -1.50 16.28 3.30
CA VAL A 84 -0.68 17.14 4.17
C VAL A 84 0.17 18.10 3.34
N SER A 85 0.36 19.30 3.85
CA SER A 85 1.24 20.30 3.26
C SER A 85 2.72 19.94 3.46
N ARG A 86 3.60 20.58 2.71
CA ARG A 86 5.06 20.44 2.90
C ARG A 86 5.51 20.85 4.31
N ASP A 87 4.85 21.83 4.94
CA ASP A 87 5.20 22.27 6.29
C ASP A 87 4.79 21.23 7.33
N GLU A 88 3.64 20.60 7.18
CA GLU A 88 3.20 19.49 8.03
C GLU A 88 4.11 18.27 7.88
N VAL A 89 4.63 17.97 6.68
CA VAL A 89 5.64 16.91 6.48
C VAL A 89 6.92 17.22 7.26
N ARG A 90 7.39 18.47 7.27
CA ARG A 90 8.57 18.90 8.06
C ARG A 90 8.29 18.76 9.56
N GLU A 91 7.10 19.11 10.00
CA GLU A 91 6.71 18.93 11.41
C GLU A 91 6.70 17.45 11.80
N LEU A 92 6.16 16.56 10.95
CA LEU A 92 6.19 15.11 11.19
C LEU A 92 7.63 14.59 11.31
N GLU A 93 8.55 15.03 10.45
CA GLU A 93 9.97 14.66 10.54
C GLU A 93 10.60 15.14 11.85
N THR A 94 10.36 16.39 12.24
CA THR A 94 10.87 16.96 13.51
C THR A 94 10.43 16.14 14.72
N ARG A 95 9.26 15.52 14.65
CA ARG A 95 8.70 14.62 15.68
C ARG A 95 9.20 13.17 15.55
N GLY A 96 9.98 12.85 14.53
CA GLY A 96 10.38 11.47 14.21
C GLY A 96 9.21 10.57 13.80
N ALA A 97 8.15 11.14 13.26
CA ALA A 97 6.91 10.45 12.88
C ALA A 97 6.75 10.29 11.36
N LEU A 98 7.79 10.63 10.57
CA LEU A 98 7.77 10.49 9.12
C LEU A 98 8.39 9.16 8.68
N GLY A 99 7.72 8.47 7.76
CA GLY A 99 8.22 7.30 7.06
C GLY A 99 7.80 7.33 5.60
N ALA A 100 8.40 6.48 4.77
CA ALA A 100 8.05 6.34 3.36
C ALA A 100 7.07 5.19 3.13
N HIS A 101 6.36 5.24 1.96
CA HIS A 101 5.36 4.24 1.59
C HIS A 101 5.30 4.04 0.07
N SER A 102 6.47 3.93 -0.61
CA SER A 102 6.60 3.93 -2.07
C SER A 102 6.20 5.27 -2.72
N TYR A 103 6.68 5.52 -3.91
CA TYR A 103 6.29 6.69 -4.70
C TYR A 103 5.00 6.45 -5.47
N ALA A 104 4.92 5.31 -6.14
CA ALA A 104 3.79 4.95 -6.99
C ALA A 104 2.66 4.22 -6.24
N HIS A 105 2.90 3.77 -4.99
CA HIS A 105 1.98 2.93 -4.21
C HIS A 105 1.65 1.61 -4.92
N GLU A 106 2.63 1.02 -5.61
CA GLU A 106 2.50 -0.28 -6.27
C GLU A 106 3.04 -1.42 -5.39
N PRO A 107 2.62 -2.67 -5.66
CA PRO A 107 3.20 -3.85 -5.01
C PRO A 107 4.68 -4.00 -5.41
N LEU A 108 5.61 -3.77 -4.48
CA LEU A 108 7.04 -3.70 -4.81
C LEU A 108 7.61 -5.01 -5.38
N ALA A 109 7.11 -6.17 -4.94
CA ALA A 109 7.56 -7.46 -5.47
C ALA A 109 7.14 -7.72 -6.93
N LEU A 110 6.16 -6.98 -7.44
CA LEU A 110 5.71 -7.08 -8.84
C LEU A 110 6.49 -6.14 -9.78
N MET A 111 7.25 -5.19 -9.24
CA MET A 111 8.10 -4.30 -10.02
C MET A 111 9.33 -5.02 -10.58
N GLY A 112 9.79 -4.62 -11.76
CA GLY A 112 11.13 -4.97 -12.25
C GLY A 112 12.23 -4.37 -11.35
N ALA A 113 13.47 -4.82 -11.50
CA ALA A 113 14.57 -4.33 -10.64
C ALA A 113 14.79 -2.82 -10.81
N GLU A 114 14.87 -2.33 -12.04
CA GLU A 114 15.06 -0.91 -12.36
C GLU A 114 13.88 -0.06 -11.86
N GLU A 115 12.64 -0.54 -12.04
CA GLU A 115 11.45 0.15 -11.58
C GLU A 115 11.39 0.26 -10.04
N LEU A 116 11.82 -0.80 -9.33
CA LEU A 116 11.91 -0.79 -7.86
C LEU A 116 12.93 0.24 -7.38
N ASP A 117 14.12 0.26 -8.00
CA ASP A 117 15.19 1.19 -7.64
C ASP A 117 14.73 2.64 -7.89
N ASP A 118 14.10 2.91 -9.03
CA ASP A 118 13.53 4.23 -9.37
C ASP A 118 12.44 4.67 -8.39
N ASP A 119 11.51 3.78 -8.00
CA ASP A 119 10.44 4.10 -7.06
C ASP A 119 11.01 4.47 -5.67
N LEU A 120 11.98 3.68 -5.19
CA LEU A 120 12.62 3.91 -3.90
C LEU A 120 13.47 5.18 -3.90
N GLU A 121 14.21 5.45 -4.97
CA GLU A 121 14.99 6.68 -5.12
C GLU A 121 14.07 7.91 -5.14
N ARG A 122 13.00 7.86 -5.91
CA ARG A 122 12.05 8.98 -6.03
C ARG A 122 11.36 9.30 -4.71
N VAL A 123 10.81 8.31 -4.02
CA VAL A 123 10.14 8.56 -2.73
C VAL A 123 11.12 9.10 -1.70
N THR A 124 12.34 8.57 -1.67
CA THR A 124 13.39 9.00 -0.74
C THR A 124 13.81 10.44 -1.02
N SER A 125 14.11 10.77 -2.28
CA SER A 125 14.55 12.10 -2.70
C SER A 125 13.48 13.17 -2.49
N VAL A 126 12.21 12.87 -2.80
CA VAL A 126 11.10 13.81 -2.58
C VAL A 126 10.91 14.08 -1.09
N LEU A 127 10.95 13.05 -0.23
CA LEU A 127 10.81 13.24 1.21
C LEU A 127 12.03 13.97 1.80
N GLU A 128 13.26 13.66 1.36
CA GLU A 128 14.48 14.37 1.78
C GLU A 128 14.42 15.84 1.38
N GLU A 129 13.99 16.17 0.15
CA GLU A 129 13.80 17.57 -0.30
C GLU A 129 12.82 18.34 0.57
N ILE A 130 11.69 17.70 0.92
CA ILE A 130 10.64 18.36 1.69
C ILE A 130 11.02 18.47 3.17
N ALA A 131 11.47 17.37 3.77
CA ALA A 131 11.69 17.24 5.20
C ALA A 131 13.08 17.68 5.66
N GLY A 132 14.05 17.76 4.74
CA GLY A 132 15.44 18.08 5.05
C GLY A 132 16.26 16.90 5.61
N ALA A 133 15.66 15.71 5.69
CA ALA A 133 16.32 14.49 6.14
C ALA A 133 15.78 13.27 5.41
N ARG A 134 16.62 12.25 5.22
CA ARG A 134 16.22 10.97 4.62
C ARG A 134 15.35 10.18 5.58
N PRO A 135 14.18 9.67 5.13
CA PRO A 135 13.34 8.80 5.96
C PRO A 135 14.08 7.49 6.28
N ARG A 136 13.92 7.00 7.51
CA ARG A 136 14.55 5.74 7.96
C ARG A 136 13.57 4.59 8.11
N ALA A 137 12.29 4.91 8.15
CA ALA A 137 11.20 3.96 8.26
C ALA A 137 10.45 3.83 6.95
N PHE A 138 9.97 2.63 6.65
CA PHE A 138 9.17 2.34 5.47
C PHE A 138 7.97 1.47 5.84
N SER A 139 6.86 1.64 5.16
CA SER A 139 5.73 0.70 5.20
C SER A 139 5.48 0.22 3.78
N TYR A 140 5.45 -1.09 3.57
CA TYR A 140 5.20 -1.65 2.24
C TYR A 140 3.76 -1.38 1.79
N PRO A 141 3.54 -0.84 0.56
CA PRO A 141 2.22 -0.86 -0.06
C PRO A 141 1.71 -2.30 -0.16
N HIS A 142 0.44 -2.52 0.21
CA HIS A 142 -0.18 -3.84 0.30
C HIS A 142 0.47 -4.79 1.32
N GLY A 143 1.78 -4.90 1.37
CA GLY A 143 2.56 -5.57 2.42
C GLY A 143 2.26 -7.07 2.64
N THR A 144 1.66 -7.76 1.68
CA THR A 144 1.35 -9.21 1.73
C THR A 144 2.52 -10.04 1.18
N PRO A 145 2.57 -11.37 1.41
CA PRO A 145 3.62 -12.25 0.86
C PRO A 145 3.74 -12.20 -0.67
N SER A 146 2.66 -11.89 -1.38
CA SER A 146 2.67 -11.73 -2.84
C SER A 146 3.17 -10.37 -3.31
N THR A 147 3.36 -9.41 -2.41
CA THR A 147 3.73 -8.01 -2.73
C THR A 147 5.04 -7.56 -2.09
N VAL A 148 5.65 -8.42 -1.26
CA VAL A 148 6.92 -8.19 -0.57
C VAL A 148 7.76 -9.46 -0.66
N ASP A 149 9.05 -9.32 -0.97
CA ASP A 149 10.02 -10.40 -1.04
C ASP A 149 11.40 -9.96 -0.51
N VAL A 150 12.35 -10.89 -0.47
CA VAL A 150 13.73 -10.61 -0.03
C VAL A 150 14.42 -9.57 -0.92
N ARG A 151 14.09 -9.52 -2.21
CA ARG A 151 14.64 -8.54 -3.15
C ARG A 151 14.20 -7.12 -2.77
N THR A 152 12.92 -6.94 -2.44
CA THR A 152 12.39 -5.64 -2.02
C THR A 152 13.00 -5.18 -0.70
N ALA A 153 13.20 -6.10 0.27
CA ALA A 153 13.90 -5.79 1.52
C ALA A 153 15.35 -5.37 1.29
N ARG A 154 16.06 -6.04 0.37
CA ARG A 154 17.44 -5.64 -0.01
C ARG A 154 17.47 -4.27 -0.70
N GLY A 155 16.51 -3.98 -1.57
CA GLY A 155 16.35 -2.66 -2.19
C GLY A 155 16.17 -1.57 -1.13
N LEU A 156 15.30 -1.79 -0.13
CA LEU A 156 15.13 -0.86 0.98
C LEU A 156 16.42 -0.67 1.79
N ALA A 157 17.16 -1.74 2.07
CA ALA A 157 18.45 -1.65 2.75
C ALA A 157 19.45 -0.79 1.96
N ALA A 158 19.55 -1.02 0.65
CA ALA A 158 20.41 -0.25 -0.26
C ALA A 158 20.00 1.22 -0.32
N ALA A 159 18.69 1.52 -0.30
CA ALA A 159 18.16 2.89 -0.24
C ALA A 159 18.33 3.58 1.14
N GLY A 160 18.83 2.86 2.17
CA GLY A 160 19.17 3.41 3.48
C GLY A 160 18.06 3.32 4.53
N TYR A 161 16.97 2.61 4.26
CA TYR A 161 15.94 2.33 5.26
C TYR A 161 16.45 1.37 6.33
N ARG A 162 16.01 1.56 7.57
CA ARG A 162 16.46 0.77 8.73
C ARG A 162 15.38 -0.09 9.33
N VAL A 163 14.12 0.26 9.10
CA VAL A 163 12.97 -0.47 9.59
C VAL A 163 11.86 -0.42 8.54
N ALA A 164 11.19 -1.56 8.31
CA ALA A 164 10.03 -1.59 7.44
C ALA A 164 8.96 -2.56 7.95
N PHE A 165 7.71 -2.21 7.65
CA PHE A 165 6.52 -2.90 8.16
C PHE A 165 5.73 -3.52 7.02
N THR A 166 5.49 -4.82 7.14
CA THR A 166 4.62 -5.61 6.26
C THR A 166 3.18 -5.60 6.76
N MET A 167 2.28 -6.32 6.10
CA MET A 167 0.92 -6.60 6.60
C MET A 167 0.81 -7.96 7.31
N GLU A 168 1.92 -8.61 7.64
CA GLU A 168 1.87 -9.83 8.43
C GLU A 168 1.31 -9.55 9.81
N ARG A 169 0.23 -10.25 10.14
CA ARG A 169 -0.46 -10.13 11.43
C ARG A 169 0.22 -11.00 12.48
N ALA A 170 1.35 -10.53 12.98
CA ALA A 170 2.15 -11.28 13.95
C ALA A 170 2.84 -10.37 14.94
N LEU A 171 3.15 -10.91 16.13
CA LEU A 171 4.03 -10.27 17.08
C LEU A 171 5.48 -10.50 16.67
N ASN A 172 6.25 -9.44 16.56
CA ASN A 172 7.68 -9.51 16.32
C ASN A 172 8.38 -10.03 17.58
N ARG A 173 9.02 -11.20 17.52
CA ARG A 173 9.78 -11.79 18.64
C ARG A 173 11.22 -11.32 18.71
N SER A 174 11.76 -10.85 17.60
CA SER A 174 13.09 -10.29 17.47
C SER A 174 13.09 -9.16 16.45
N LEU A 175 14.18 -8.42 16.35
CA LEU A 175 14.43 -7.39 15.34
C LEU A 175 15.54 -7.83 14.38
N ASP A 176 15.77 -9.14 14.23
CA ASP A 176 16.83 -9.68 13.35
C ASP A 176 16.57 -9.35 11.87
N GLU A 177 15.28 -9.20 11.51
CA GLU A 177 14.84 -8.81 10.18
C GLU A 177 14.06 -7.48 10.22
N PRO A 178 14.74 -6.35 10.50
CA PRO A 178 14.09 -5.09 10.77
C PRO A 178 13.36 -4.50 9.56
N LEU A 179 13.65 -4.98 8.36
CA LEU A 179 12.98 -4.56 7.13
C LEU A 179 11.75 -5.40 6.76
N LEU A 180 11.35 -6.36 7.61
CA LEU A 180 10.22 -7.25 7.38
C LEU A 180 9.40 -7.46 8.67
N LEU A 181 9.21 -6.42 9.45
CA LEU A 181 8.44 -6.49 10.67
C LEU A 181 6.95 -6.65 10.38
N GLY A 182 6.31 -7.55 11.12
CA GLY A 182 4.86 -7.69 11.14
C GLY A 182 4.20 -6.53 11.88
N ARG A 183 2.92 -6.30 11.61
CA ARG A 183 2.07 -5.33 12.30
C ARG A 183 0.67 -5.89 12.50
N LEU A 184 -0.01 -5.45 13.55
CA LEU A 184 -1.41 -5.78 13.76
C LEU A 184 -2.30 -4.74 13.08
N ASP A 185 -3.31 -5.22 12.37
CA ASP A 185 -4.40 -4.37 11.90
C ASP A 185 -5.30 -4.00 13.09
N ALA A 186 -5.72 -2.75 13.17
CA ALA A 186 -6.64 -2.29 14.22
C ALA A 186 -7.98 -3.05 14.21
N ASN A 187 -8.39 -3.58 13.06
CA ASN A 187 -9.58 -4.42 12.95
C ASN A 187 -9.41 -5.82 13.57
N ASP A 188 -8.18 -6.27 13.77
CA ASP A 188 -7.84 -7.54 14.44
C ASP A 188 -7.65 -7.37 15.95
N ALA A 189 -7.55 -6.13 16.44
CA ALA A 189 -7.42 -5.85 17.87
C ALA A 189 -8.75 -6.03 18.63
N PRO A 190 -8.74 -6.21 19.96
CA PRO A 190 -9.96 -6.19 20.76
C PRO A 190 -10.79 -4.94 20.49
N GLY A 191 -12.06 -5.12 20.12
CA GLY A 191 -12.94 -4.02 19.71
C GLY A 191 -12.90 -3.66 18.22
N GLY A 192 -12.03 -4.27 17.44
CA GLY A 192 -12.01 -4.14 15.97
C GLY A 192 -13.16 -4.89 15.28
N LYS A 193 -13.26 -4.76 13.94
CA LYS A 193 -14.34 -5.39 13.15
C LYS A 193 -14.32 -6.93 13.19
N ARG A 194 -13.13 -7.53 13.28
CA ARG A 194 -12.90 -8.98 13.30
C ARG A 194 -11.71 -9.29 14.19
N PRO A 195 -11.84 -9.17 15.52
CA PRO A 195 -10.75 -9.47 16.44
C PRO A 195 -10.22 -10.88 16.21
N LEU A 196 -8.90 -11.02 16.31
CA LEU A 196 -8.28 -12.34 16.33
C LEU A 196 -8.45 -12.96 17.71
N ASP A 197 -8.83 -14.25 17.76
CA ASP A 197 -8.89 -15.01 19.03
C ASP A 197 -7.50 -15.17 19.64
N GLU A 198 -6.48 -15.32 18.78
CA GLU A 198 -5.09 -15.42 19.16
C GLU A 198 -4.21 -14.67 18.13
N ILE A 199 -3.28 -13.84 18.63
CA ILE A 199 -2.33 -13.15 17.77
C ILE A 199 -1.18 -14.12 17.50
N PRO A 200 -0.93 -14.49 16.23
CA PRO A 200 0.16 -15.37 15.89
C PRO A 200 1.48 -14.78 16.37
N ALA A 201 2.27 -15.57 17.11
CA ALA A 201 3.63 -15.23 17.42
C ALA A 201 4.53 -16.04 16.49
N GLY A 202 5.19 -15.40 15.55
CA GLY A 202 5.97 -16.16 14.59
C GLY A 202 7.03 -15.34 13.87
N ARG A 203 7.94 -16.04 13.22
CA ARG A 203 8.76 -15.48 12.15
C ARG A 203 7.84 -15.11 10.99
N SER A 204 8.20 -14.07 10.29
CA SER A 204 7.56 -13.70 9.04
C SER A 204 7.55 -14.87 8.07
N ARG A 205 6.38 -15.30 7.63
CA ARG A 205 6.21 -16.31 6.57
C ARG A 205 6.77 -15.84 5.21
N TYR A 206 7.17 -14.59 5.11
CA TYR A 206 7.75 -14.01 3.90
C TYR A 206 9.11 -14.61 3.53
N PHE A 207 9.75 -15.35 4.46
CA PHE A 207 11.04 -15.98 4.24
C PHE A 207 10.96 -17.47 3.91
N GLU A 208 9.91 -18.15 4.36
CA GLU A 208 9.81 -19.62 4.18
C GLU A 208 9.54 -20.02 2.73
N GLU A 209 8.96 -19.12 1.92
CA GLU A 209 8.63 -19.40 0.51
C GLU A 209 9.67 -18.82 -0.48
N ALA A 210 10.63 -18.03 -0.06
CA ALA A 210 11.55 -17.29 -0.92
C ALA A 210 12.98 -17.86 -1.00
N VAL A 211 13.24 -19.06 -0.49
CA VAL A 211 14.53 -19.75 -0.66
C VAL A 211 14.34 -20.90 -1.66
N PRO A 212 14.55 -20.67 -2.98
CA PRO A 212 14.88 -21.78 -3.86
C PRO A 212 16.24 -22.33 -3.42
N ALA A 213 16.30 -23.65 -3.23
CA ALA A 213 17.50 -24.39 -2.98
C ALA A 213 18.57 -24.15 -4.08
#